data_0aad38ea4d7d1f23e81dd32e8a8c025f
#
_entry.id   0aad38ea4d7d1f23e81dd32e8a8c025f
#
_cell.length_a   1.000
_cell.length_b   1.000
_cell.length_c   1.000
_cell.angle_alpha   90.00
_cell.angle_beta   90.00
_cell.angle_gamma   90.00
#
_symmetry.space_group_name_H-M   'P 1'
#
loop_
_entity.id
_entity.type
_entity.pdbx_description
1 polymer ?
#
loop_
_entity_poly.entity_id
_entity_poly.type
_entity_poly.pdbx_seq_one_letter_code
_entity_poly.pdbx_strand_id
1 'polypeptide(L)'
;MDTEYKRQLIGIIGTGNFAQAFAARLLQNGYSVIIGSRNPSECSFSSEIDCWCNVDIVSIEKCITQSNVIVVAMHHKHFSDTLSPFANILAGKICIDVSNRKHLSKGKSNAEQLQKILSHSYVVKSFNVISAYEMESQTSGGSKNVYIASDSTSARNTAMELSRDLGFTPKDYGVLRNARKIEQLPLQLFPEWKRPIGFTLFVFIMWYLYAIFIYFVEKTSYSWEQIFVKVTNKPLCMTAITVLACTYLPSSLATFFQIYNGSKHIRFPKWLDLWLRTRKQLGLVAFCLTCIHVIMSVLIMSPTYLKSWYHNTEIIIPQNMTRDLRFPMRTWMTWKGEAACLVGIMAFVGMCVLALTSIRSVGDHLNWREWRFIQSKLGHTVLFLSLCHVIVMGAPGWIKNGHMKTMRSITFLSSILPIITLLLKIVCCLPMINCYVSKIRLGWQRRRSPCKAKCSGFDGKVLCTKYNILPSSNGLADEKLDDGLIESIEFANCPCAATNCA
;
A
#
# COMPACT_ATOMS: atom_id res chain seq x y z
N MET A 1 -10.47 39.10 -3.73
CA MET A 1 -10.19 38.81 -5.16
C MET A 1 -9.18 37.70 -5.19
N ASP A 2 -9.69 36.45 -5.21
CA ASP A 2 -8.84 35.26 -5.27
C ASP A 2 -8.43 35.10 -6.72
N THR A 3 -7.18 35.43 -7.04
CA THR A 3 -6.56 35.00 -8.28
C THR A 3 -6.41 33.48 -8.22
N GLU A 4 -7.41 32.78 -8.74
CA GLU A 4 -7.33 31.34 -9.07
C GLU A 4 -6.11 31.15 -9.96
N TYR A 5 -5.03 30.63 -9.42
CA TYR A 5 -3.86 30.19 -10.16
C TYR A 5 -4.31 29.01 -11.02
N LYS A 6 -4.82 29.27 -12.21
CA LYS A 6 -5.24 28.24 -13.17
C LYS A 6 -3.99 27.49 -13.59
N ARG A 7 -3.77 26.32 -13.00
CA ARG A 7 -2.63 25.46 -13.35
C ARG A 7 -2.71 25.06 -14.84
N GLN A 8 -1.55 24.81 -15.45
CA GLN A 8 -1.40 24.51 -16.85
C GLN A 8 -2.35 23.39 -17.34
N LEU A 9 -2.90 23.54 -18.55
CA LEU A 9 -3.71 22.52 -19.23
C LEU A 9 -2.83 21.34 -19.65
N ILE A 10 -3.20 20.14 -19.24
CA ILE A 10 -2.51 18.89 -19.55
C ILE A 10 -3.38 18.05 -20.50
N GLY A 11 -2.81 17.69 -21.65
CA GLY A 11 -3.43 16.77 -22.60
C GLY A 11 -3.11 15.32 -22.23
N ILE A 12 -4.08 14.41 -22.34
CA ILE A 12 -3.89 12.98 -22.18
C ILE A 12 -4.33 12.28 -23.45
N ILE A 13 -3.45 11.54 -24.11
CA ILE A 13 -3.79 10.74 -25.29
C ILE A 13 -4.02 9.29 -24.85
N GLY A 14 -5.28 8.87 -24.94
CA GLY A 14 -5.75 7.55 -24.53
C GLY A 14 -6.90 7.62 -23.53
N THR A 15 -7.76 6.59 -23.55
CA THR A 15 -9.00 6.51 -22.76
C THR A 15 -9.06 5.29 -21.83
N GLY A 16 -7.93 4.57 -21.68
CA GLY A 16 -7.84 3.40 -20.82
C GLY A 16 -7.84 3.75 -19.31
N ASN A 17 -7.96 2.74 -18.45
CA ASN A 17 -8.05 2.88 -17.00
C ASN A 17 -6.96 3.77 -16.39
N PHE A 18 -5.72 3.66 -16.89
CA PHE A 18 -4.63 4.50 -16.41
C PHE A 18 -4.83 5.99 -16.77
N ALA A 19 -5.26 6.26 -18.01
CA ALA A 19 -5.54 7.62 -18.47
C ALA A 19 -6.63 8.28 -17.63
N GLN A 20 -7.70 7.53 -17.34
CA GLN A 20 -8.81 7.98 -16.48
C GLN A 20 -8.30 8.27 -15.06
N ALA A 21 -7.60 7.34 -14.44
CA ALA A 21 -7.05 7.51 -13.09
C ALA A 21 -6.08 8.70 -13.01
N PHE A 22 -5.26 8.91 -14.06
CA PHE A 22 -4.33 10.01 -14.14
C PHE A 22 -5.07 11.36 -14.28
N ALA A 23 -6.09 11.41 -15.15
CA ALA A 23 -6.94 12.59 -15.33
C ALA A 23 -7.65 12.98 -14.01
N ALA A 24 -8.27 12.01 -13.34
CA ALA A 24 -8.91 12.23 -12.04
C ALA A 24 -7.93 12.78 -11.00
N ARG A 25 -6.69 12.24 -10.97
CA ARG A 25 -5.63 12.73 -10.07
C ARG A 25 -5.21 14.14 -10.36
N LEU A 26 -5.07 14.51 -11.64
CA LEU A 26 -4.76 15.87 -12.08
C LEU A 26 -5.84 16.87 -11.66
N LEU A 27 -7.10 16.57 -11.95
CA LEU A 27 -8.26 17.42 -11.57
C LEU A 27 -8.32 17.67 -10.07
N GLN A 28 -8.11 16.61 -9.27
CA GLN A 28 -8.10 16.73 -7.80
C GLN A 28 -6.96 17.61 -7.26
N ASN A 29 -5.90 17.79 -8.03
CA ASN A 29 -4.79 18.67 -7.70
C ASN A 29 -4.86 20.04 -8.43
N GLY A 30 -6.01 20.39 -9.02
CA GLY A 30 -6.29 21.70 -9.60
C GLY A 30 -5.72 21.91 -10.99
N TYR A 31 -5.32 20.86 -11.71
CA TYR A 31 -4.94 20.96 -13.14
C TYR A 31 -6.18 20.93 -14.02
N SER A 32 -6.15 21.65 -15.15
CA SER A 32 -7.11 21.47 -16.22
C SER A 32 -6.69 20.31 -17.10
N VAL A 33 -7.63 19.47 -17.53
CA VAL A 33 -7.35 18.26 -18.29
C VAL A 33 -8.21 18.21 -19.55
N ILE A 34 -7.59 17.79 -20.67
CA ILE A 34 -8.26 17.47 -21.91
C ILE A 34 -7.82 16.09 -22.39
N ILE A 35 -8.76 15.27 -22.85
CA ILE A 35 -8.47 13.89 -23.27
C ILE A 35 -8.65 13.74 -24.76
N GLY A 36 -7.59 13.27 -25.43
CA GLY A 36 -7.59 12.95 -26.84
C GLY A 36 -7.97 11.50 -27.11
N SER A 37 -9.05 11.29 -27.87
CA SER A 37 -9.51 9.98 -28.33
C SER A 37 -9.55 9.88 -29.85
N ARG A 38 -9.41 8.65 -30.37
CA ARG A 38 -9.65 8.36 -31.79
C ARG A 38 -11.14 8.46 -32.15
N ASN A 39 -12.00 8.03 -31.20
CA ASN A 39 -13.46 8.06 -31.30
C ASN A 39 -14.05 8.81 -30.11
N PRO A 40 -14.07 10.14 -30.12
CA PRO A 40 -14.55 10.93 -28.98
C PRO A 40 -16.00 10.66 -28.60
N SER A 41 -16.86 10.41 -29.58
CA SER A 41 -18.30 10.17 -29.40
C SER A 41 -18.67 8.85 -28.74
N GLU A 42 -17.78 7.86 -28.81
CA GLU A 42 -17.98 6.53 -28.22
C GLU A 42 -17.42 6.41 -26.79
N CYS A 43 -16.69 7.42 -26.32
CA CYS A 43 -16.07 7.40 -25.01
C CYS A 43 -17.06 7.94 -23.95
N SER A 44 -17.63 7.05 -23.15
CA SER A 44 -18.33 7.41 -21.91
C SER A 44 -17.46 7.01 -20.72
N PHE A 45 -17.14 7.96 -19.85
CA PHE A 45 -16.55 7.64 -18.56
C PHE A 45 -17.65 7.34 -17.56
N SER A 46 -17.41 6.37 -16.66
CA SER A 46 -18.39 6.05 -15.62
C SER A 46 -18.66 7.30 -14.77
N SER A 47 -19.90 7.72 -14.69
CA SER A 47 -20.41 8.92 -14.02
C SER A 47 -20.26 8.93 -12.49
N GLU A 48 -19.45 8.06 -11.94
CA GLU A 48 -19.31 7.86 -10.48
C GLU A 48 -18.29 8.81 -9.80
N ILE A 49 -17.61 9.65 -10.58
CA ILE A 49 -16.68 10.67 -10.05
C ILE A 49 -17.26 12.03 -10.42
N ASP A 50 -17.72 12.79 -9.43
CA ASP A 50 -18.35 14.12 -9.59
C ASP A 50 -17.49 15.16 -10.35
N CYS A 51 -16.21 14.89 -10.60
CA CYS A 51 -15.31 15.80 -11.29
C CYS A 51 -15.22 15.60 -12.81
N TRP A 52 -15.91 14.62 -13.41
CA TRP A 52 -15.85 14.34 -14.85
C TRP A 52 -16.64 15.33 -15.71
N CYS A 53 -17.56 16.09 -15.13
CA CYS A 53 -18.32 17.13 -15.85
C CYS A 53 -17.45 18.24 -16.44
N ASN A 54 -16.18 18.34 -16.04
CA ASN A 54 -15.25 19.38 -16.50
C ASN A 54 -14.13 18.84 -17.42
N VAL A 55 -14.25 17.63 -17.96
CA VAL A 55 -13.23 17.04 -18.84
C VAL A 55 -13.75 16.92 -20.27
N ASP A 56 -13.15 17.68 -21.16
CA ASP A 56 -13.45 17.60 -22.58
C ASP A 56 -12.75 16.38 -23.20
N ILE A 57 -13.56 15.49 -23.83
CA ILE A 57 -13.05 14.42 -24.67
C ILE A 57 -13.13 14.91 -26.12
N VAL A 58 -11.97 15.04 -26.75
CA VAL A 58 -11.84 15.62 -28.08
C VAL A 58 -11.02 14.73 -29.01
N SER A 59 -10.90 15.11 -30.28
CA SER A 59 -9.96 14.44 -31.17
C SER A 59 -8.52 14.59 -30.69
N ILE A 60 -7.66 13.65 -31.08
CA ILE A 60 -6.23 13.66 -30.70
C ILE A 60 -5.57 14.97 -31.17
N GLU A 61 -5.90 15.43 -32.41
CA GLU A 61 -5.38 16.67 -32.95
C GLU A 61 -5.74 17.89 -32.08
N LYS A 62 -7.01 18.03 -31.71
CA LYS A 62 -7.46 19.13 -30.87
C LYS A 62 -6.80 19.08 -29.49
N CYS A 63 -6.68 17.90 -28.89
CA CYS A 63 -5.97 17.70 -27.62
C CYS A 63 -4.51 18.16 -27.70
N ILE A 64 -3.80 17.74 -28.75
CA ILE A 64 -2.40 18.11 -28.99
C ILE A 64 -2.24 19.61 -29.22
N THR A 65 -3.14 20.23 -29.99
CA THR A 65 -3.05 21.65 -30.31
C THR A 65 -3.21 22.54 -29.07
N GLN A 66 -4.12 22.18 -28.19
CA GLN A 66 -4.47 22.99 -27.01
C GLN A 66 -3.53 22.80 -25.80
N SER A 67 -2.72 21.75 -25.76
CA SER A 67 -1.86 21.43 -24.62
C SER A 67 -0.38 21.47 -24.97
N ASN A 68 0.47 21.93 -24.04
CA ASN A 68 1.93 21.94 -24.18
C ASN A 68 2.59 20.74 -23.48
N VAL A 69 1.92 20.18 -22.47
CA VAL A 69 2.33 18.94 -21.81
C VAL A 69 1.33 17.85 -22.11
N ILE A 70 1.80 16.77 -22.70
CA ILE A 70 0.96 15.70 -23.24
C ILE A 70 1.39 14.38 -22.61
N VAL A 71 0.44 13.70 -21.97
CA VAL A 71 0.64 12.35 -21.41
C VAL A 71 0.23 11.31 -22.44
N VAL A 72 1.18 10.50 -22.88
CA VAL A 72 0.95 9.43 -23.87
C VAL A 72 0.60 8.15 -23.13
N ALA A 73 -0.71 7.95 -22.91
CA ALA A 73 -1.27 6.82 -22.16
C ALA A 73 -1.86 5.74 -23.08
N MET A 74 -1.07 5.34 -24.09
CA MET A 74 -1.43 4.30 -25.04
C MET A 74 -0.37 3.20 -25.13
N HIS A 75 -0.73 2.07 -25.74
CA HIS A 75 0.22 0.98 -25.94
C HIS A 75 1.25 1.35 -27.03
N HIS A 76 2.53 1.06 -26.79
CA HIS A 76 3.65 1.42 -27.67
C HIS A 76 3.50 0.97 -29.15
N LYS A 77 2.74 -0.12 -29.41
CA LYS A 77 2.46 -0.61 -30.77
C LYS A 77 1.73 0.43 -31.64
N HIS A 78 0.98 1.33 -31.01
CA HIS A 78 0.18 2.34 -31.69
C HIS A 78 0.87 3.71 -31.78
N PHE A 79 2.11 3.84 -31.32
CA PHE A 79 2.83 5.13 -31.34
C PHE A 79 3.00 5.65 -32.76
N SER A 80 3.47 4.79 -33.69
CA SER A 80 3.69 5.19 -35.07
C SER A 80 2.39 5.62 -35.73
N ASP A 81 1.39 4.75 -35.72
CA ASP A 81 0.15 4.98 -36.48
C ASP A 81 -0.65 6.17 -35.92
N THR A 82 -0.58 6.41 -34.63
CA THR A 82 -1.40 7.45 -33.98
C THR A 82 -0.68 8.79 -33.88
N LEU A 83 0.63 8.84 -33.69
CA LEU A 83 1.36 10.06 -33.36
C LEU A 83 2.22 10.60 -34.54
N SER A 84 2.65 9.74 -35.48
CA SER A 84 3.41 10.18 -36.63
C SER A 84 2.72 11.30 -37.44
N PRO A 85 1.39 11.25 -37.70
CA PRO A 85 0.73 12.31 -38.44
C PRO A 85 0.80 13.69 -37.77
N PHE A 86 0.96 13.69 -36.44
CA PHE A 86 0.96 14.91 -35.62
C PHE A 86 2.37 15.34 -35.19
N ALA A 87 3.42 14.72 -35.70
CA ALA A 87 4.81 14.97 -35.26
C ALA A 87 5.18 16.47 -35.36
N ASN A 88 4.72 17.17 -36.38
CA ASN A 88 4.96 18.59 -36.57
C ASN A 88 4.26 19.47 -35.54
N ILE A 89 3.03 19.11 -35.13
CA ILE A 89 2.24 19.85 -34.14
C ILE A 89 2.79 19.58 -32.71
N LEU A 90 3.41 18.42 -32.52
CA LEU A 90 4.07 18.03 -31.28
C LEU A 90 5.47 18.64 -31.12
N ALA A 91 6.03 19.26 -32.16
CA ALA A 91 7.35 19.88 -32.07
C ALA A 91 7.44 20.91 -30.94
N GLY A 92 8.49 20.84 -30.12
CA GLY A 92 8.70 21.72 -28.95
C GLY A 92 7.83 21.43 -27.74
N LYS A 93 6.90 20.47 -27.77
CA LYS A 93 6.04 20.10 -26.66
C LYS A 93 6.64 18.97 -25.83
N ILE A 94 6.22 18.88 -24.57
CA ILE A 94 6.65 17.83 -23.63
C ILE A 94 5.71 16.64 -23.76
N CYS A 95 6.27 15.47 -24.12
CA CYS A 95 5.53 14.22 -24.27
C CYS A 95 5.94 13.23 -23.17
N ILE A 96 5.07 13.00 -22.19
CA ILE A 96 5.32 12.08 -21.05
C ILE A 96 4.86 10.67 -21.45
N ASP A 97 5.80 9.76 -21.66
CA ASP A 97 5.53 8.35 -21.95
C ASP A 97 5.33 7.57 -20.64
N VAL A 98 4.12 7.05 -20.43
CA VAL A 98 3.74 6.23 -19.28
C VAL A 98 3.65 4.73 -19.60
N SER A 99 3.98 4.32 -20.81
CA SER A 99 3.86 2.94 -21.28
C SER A 99 4.81 1.97 -20.59
N ASN A 100 4.45 0.69 -20.53
CA ASN A 100 5.28 -0.38 -19.98
C ASN A 100 5.71 -1.35 -21.09
N ARG A 101 6.87 -1.96 -20.93
CA ARG A 101 7.26 -3.13 -21.72
C ARG A 101 6.56 -4.38 -21.21
N LYS A 102 6.15 -5.26 -22.15
CA LYS A 102 5.62 -6.59 -21.82
C LYS A 102 6.71 -7.64 -21.58
N HIS A 103 7.89 -7.49 -22.20
CA HIS A 103 8.98 -8.48 -22.15
C HIS A 103 10.33 -7.80 -21.94
N LEU A 104 11.22 -8.49 -21.21
CA LEU A 104 12.63 -8.14 -21.10
C LEU A 104 13.29 -8.32 -22.49
N SER A 105 13.50 -7.23 -23.20
CA SER A 105 14.27 -7.25 -24.45
C SER A 105 15.51 -6.36 -24.32
N LYS A 106 16.61 -6.76 -24.94
CA LYS A 106 17.87 -5.98 -24.97
C LYS A 106 17.79 -4.76 -25.91
N GLY A 107 16.65 -4.49 -26.55
CA GLY A 107 16.46 -3.40 -27.51
C GLY A 107 16.22 -2.02 -26.88
N LYS A 108 15.92 -1.03 -27.73
CA LYS A 108 15.58 0.35 -27.33
C LYS A 108 14.31 0.38 -26.47
N SER A 109 14.23 1.30 -25.50
CA SER A 109 13.04 1.53 -24.70
C SER A 109 11.85 2.05 -25.52
N ASN A 110 10.62 1.94 -24.99
CA ASN A 110 9.45 2.53 -25.62
C ASN A 110 9.61 4.05 -25.76
N ALA A 111 10.17 4.72 -24.74
CA ALA A 111 10.44 6.15 -24.77
C ALA A 111 11.47 6.53 -25.84
N GLU A 112 12.53 5.71 -26.05
CA GLU A 112 13.49 5.93 -27.14
C GLU A 112 12.87 5.70 -28.53
N GLN A 113 11.89 4.78 -28.64
CA GLN A 113 11.13 4.58 -29.85
C GLN A 113 10.22 5.77 -30.13
N LEU A 114 9.53 6.28 -29.09
CA LEU A 114 8.69 7.46 -29.19
C LEU A 114 9.52 8.69 -29.61
N GLN A 115 10.72 8.88 -29.05
CA GLN A 115 11.62 9.99 -29.44
C GLN A 115 12.07 9.91 -30.91
N LYS A 116 12.20 8.70 -31.47
CA LYS A 116 12.48 8.55 -32.89
C LYS A 116 11.33 8.99 -33.78
N ILE A 117 10.09 8.72 -33.35
CA ILE A 117 8.88 9.14 -34.09
C ILE A 117 8.68 10.65 -33.94
N LEU A 118 8.92 11.19 -32.75
CA LEU A 118 8.73 12.59 -32.37
C LEU A 118 10.09 13.28 -32.23
N SER A 119 10.87 13.41 -33.29
CA SER A 119 12.27 13.89 -33.21
C SER A 119 12.42 15.30 -32.66
N HIS A 120 11.42 16.17 -32.88
CA HIS A 120 11.43 17.57 -32.46
C HIS A 120 10.64 17.84 -31.15
N SER A 121 10.16 16.80 -30.45
CA SER A 121 9.45 16.90 -29.18
C SER A 121 10.39 16.51 -28.02
N TYR A 122 10.06 16.95 -26.81
CA TYR A 122 10.80 16.56 -25.59
C TYR A 122 10.12 15.35 -24.94
N VAL A 123 10.63 14.16 -25.22
CA VAL A 123 10.08 12.93 -24.62
C VAL A 123 10.64 12.75 -23.21
N VAL A 124 9.72 12.48 -22.28
CA VAL A 124 10.03 12.18 -20.88
C VAL A 124 9.45 10.82 -20.52
N LYS A 125 10.24 9.90 -20.03
CA LYS A 125 9.77 8.65 -19.44
C LYS A 125 9.40 8.90 -17.98
N SER A 126 8.12 8.64 -17.60
CA SER A 126 7.66 8.84 -16.21
C SER A 126 6.42 8.01 -15.93
N PHE A 127 6.04 7.87 -14.63
CA PHE A 127 4.82 7.24 -14.10
C PHE A 127 4.56 5.78 -14.50
N ASN A 128 5.39 5.14 -15.30
CA ASN A 128 5.19 3.76 -15.76
C ASN A 128 5.17 2.71 -14.63
N VAL A 129 5.71 3.02 -13.46
CA VAL A 129 5.74 2.13 -12.27
C VAL A 129 4.51 2.29 -11.38
N ILE A 130 3.67 3.29 -11.64
CA ILE A 130 2.43 3.56 -10.92
C ILE A 130 1.30 2.81 -11.61
N SER A 131 0.51 2.05 -10.87
CA SER A 131 -0.68 1.39 -11.41
C SER A 131 -1.88 2.34 -11.44
N ALA A 132 -2.91 2.03 -12.24
CA ALA A 132 -4.12 2.84 -12.32
C ALA A 132 -4.78 3.02 -10.94
N TYR A 133 -4.94 1.95 -10.17
CA TYR A 133 -5.53 2.04 -8.84
C TYR A 133 -4.64 2.77 -7.81
N GLU A 134 -3.32 2.79 -7.97
CA GLU A 134 -2.43 3.64 -7.15
C GLU A 134 -2.55 5.11 -7.52
N MET A 135 -2.76 5.39 -8.80
CA MET A 135 -3.01 6.74 -9.29
C MET A 135 -4.34 7.28 -8.76
N GLU A 136 -5.38 6.46 -8.74
CA GLU A 136 -6.73 6.80 -8.27
C GLU A 136 -6.83 6.86 -6.74
N SER A 137 -6.05 6.01 -6.02
CA SER A 137 -6.10 5.93 -4.56
C SER A 137 -5.37 7.08 -3.89
N GLN A 138 -6.09 8.04 -3.38
CA GLN A 138 -5.55 9.09 -2.50
C GLN A 138 -5.26 8.63 -1.07
N THR A 139 -5.63 7.41 -0.71
CA THR A 139 -5.67 6.92 0.67
C THR A 139 -4.39 6.25 1.14
N SER A 140 -3.47 5.94 0.25
CA SER A 140 -2.15 5.46 0.65
C SER A 140 -1.29 6.67 1.00
N GLY A 141 -1.19 7.01 2.27
CA GLY A 141 -0.39 8.12 2.74
C GLY A 141 1.14 7.95 2.57
N GLY A 142 1.57 7.00 1.76
CA GLY A 142 2.94 6.81 1.33
C GLY A 142 3.20 7.49 -0.01
N SER A 143 4.21 8.35 -0.10
CA SER A 143 4.65 8.88 -1.38
C SER A 143 5.40 7.79 -2.14
N LYS A 144 4.88 7.35 -3.30
CA LYS A 144 5.54 6.38 -4.15
C LYS A 144 6.60 7.05 -5.02
N ASN A 145 7.72 6.35 -5.27
CA ASN A 145 8.76 6.86 -6.16
C ASN A 145 8.28 6.83 -7.62
N VAL A 146 8.46 7.95 -8.31
CA VAL A 146 8.28 8.08 -9.76
C VAL A 146 9.66 8.33 -10.37
N TYR A 147 10.08 7.46 -11.28
CA TYR A 147 11.37 7.54 -11.92
C TYR A 147 11.22 8.31 -13.23
N ILE A 148 12.12 9.28 -13.45
CA ILE A 148 12.00 10.24 -14.56
C ILE A 148 13.31 10.26 -15.35
N ALA A 149 13.22 10.12 -16.67
CA ALA A 149 14.35 10.21 -17.58
C ALA A 149 13.95 10.99 -18.84
N SER A 150 14.80 11.94 -19.25
CA SER A 150 14.66 12.74 -20.48
C SER A 150 15.99 13.33 -20.85
N ASP A 151 16.21 13.58 -22.15
CA ASP A 151 17.39 14.29 -22.61
C ASP A 151 17.27 15.81 -22.37
N SER A 152 16.06 16.35 -22.30
CA SER A 152 15.80 17.76 -21.94
C SER A 152 15.71 17.95 -20.43
N THR A 153 16.58 18.80 -19.87
CA THR A 153 16.57 19.15 -18.45
C THR A 153 15.30 19.91 -18.06
N SER A 154 14.82 20.82 -18.92
CA SER A 154 13.59 21.58 -18.69
C SER A 154 12.38 20.64 -18.62
N ALA A 155 12.21 19.74 -19.60
CA ALA A 155 11.11 18.79 -19.63
C ALA A 155 11.17 17.81 -18.43
N ARG A 156 12.38 17.42 -18.01
CA ARG A 156 12.59 16.58 -16.82
C ARG A 156 12.16 17.29 -15.54
N ASN A 157 12.50 18.57 -15.38
CA ASN A 157 12.08 19.37 -14.23
C ASN A 157 10.56 19.55 -14.18
N THR A 158 9.92 19.85 -15.30
CA THR A 158 8.44 19.93 -15.39
C THR A 158 7.78 18.61 -14.96
N ALA A 159 8.30 17.46 -15.38
CA ALA A 159 7.78 16.17 -14.97
C ALA A 159 8.04 15.87 -13.46
N MET A 160 9.16 16.37 -12.91
CA MET A 160 9.44 16.26 -11.48
C MET A 160 8.50 17.13 -10.63
N GLU A 161 8.20 18.34 -11.06
CA GLU A 161 7.23 19.24 -10.41
C GLU A 161 5.83 18.62 -10.44
N LEU A 162 5.38 18.18 -11.62
CA LEU A 162 4.11 17.48 -11.78
C LEU A 162 4.03 16.26 -10.84
N SER A 163 5.10 15.48 -10.74
CA SER A 163 5.13 14.32 -9.83
C SER A 163 4.98 14.72 -8.36
N ARG A 164 5.61 15.81 -7.92
CA ARG A 164 5.48 16.33 -6.55
C ARG A 164 4.07 16.83 -6.27
N ASP A 165 3.49 17.57 -7.20
CA ASP A 165 2.13 18.11 -7.08
C ASP A 165 1.09 16.98 -6.96
N LEU A 166 1.29 15.88 -7.69
CA LEU A 166 0.46 14.68 -7.58
C LEU A 166 0.74 13.84 -6.31
N GLY A 167 1.65 14.27 -5.44
CA GLY A 167 1.95 13.61 -4.17
C GLY A 167 2.93 12.43 -4.27
N PHE A 168 3.67 12.32 -5.37
CA PHE A 168 4.72 11.33 -5.55
C PHE A 168 6.11 11.86 -5.21
N THR A 169 7.07 10.97 -5.03
CA THR A 169 8.49 11.32 -4.85
C THR A 169 9.23 11.12 -6.16
N PRO A 170 9.59 12.20 -6.89
CA PRO A 170 10.34 12.07 -8.13
C PRO A 170 11.77 11.61 -7.86
N LYS A 171 12.28 10.74 -8.74
CA LYS A 171 13.66 10.27 -8.79
C LYS A 171 14.23 10.55 -10.16
N ASP A 172 15.20 11.44 -10.24
CA ASP A 172 15.88 11.76 -11.49
C ASP A 172 16.78 10.59 -11.92
N TYR A 173 16.56 10.08 -13.13
CA TYR A 173 17.37 9.04 -13.79
C TYR A 173 18.20 9.60 -14.95
N GLY A 174 18.22 10.93 -15.14
CA GLY A 174 19.02 11.61 -16.12
C GLY A 174 18.52 11.43 -17.55
N VAL A 175 19.41 11.03 -18.45
CA VAL A 175 19.15 10.97 -19.91
C VAL A 175 18.11 9.92 -20.29
N LEU A 176 17.45 10.11 -21.44
CA LEU A 176 16.36 9.25 -21.94
C LEU A 176 16.81 7.78 -22.11
N ARG A 177 18.07 7.53 -22.42
CA ARG A 177 18.64 6.16 -22.51
C ARG A 177 18.40 5.35 -21.23
N ASN A 178 18.33 5.99 -20.06
CA ASN A 178 18.06 5.33 -18.80
C ASN A 178 16.59 4.87 -18.65
N ALA A 179 15.70 5.29 -19.57
CA ALA A 179 14.34 4.75 -19.65
C ALA A 179 14.32 3.22 -19.79
N ARG A 180 15.37 2.61 -20.38
CA ARG A 180 15.53 1.15 -20.45
C ARG A 180 15.53 0.51 -19.06
N LYS A 181 16.22 1.13 -18.07
CA LYS A 181 16.26 0.65 -16.70
C LYS A 181 14.91 0.87 -16.00
N ILE A 182 14.28 2.03 -16.25
CA ILE A 182 12.98 2.37 -15.68
C ILE A 182 11.89 1.41 -16.17
N GLU A 183 11.88 1.07 -17.45
CA GLU A 183 10.91 0.14 -18.05
C GLU A 183 11.09 -1.31 -17.58
N GLN A 184 12.30 -1.67 -17.11
CA GLN A 184 12.59 -2.99 -16.54
C GLN A 184 12.15 -3.12 -15.07
N LEU A 185 12.01 -2.00 -14.34
CA LEU A 185 11.63 -2.01 -12.92
C LEU A 185 10.33 -2.80 -12.64
N PRO A 186 9.25 -2.64 -13.41
CA PRO A 186 8.02 -3.43 -13.21
C PRO A 186 8.19 -4.93 -13.47
N LEU A 187 9.25 -5.32 -14.19
CA LEU A 187 9.55 -6.71 -14.56
C LEU A 187 10.54 -7.39 -13.59
N GLN A 188 11.04 -6.66 -12.60
CA GLN A 188 11.91 -7.25 -11.58
C GLN A 188 11.09 -8.22 -10.71
N LEU A 189 11.60 -9.44 -10.55
CA LEU A 189 10.96 -10.48 -9.75
C LEU A 189 10.79 -10.08 -8.28
N PHE A 190 11.77 -9.37 -7.71
CA PHE A 190 11.80 -9.06 -6.29
C PHE A 190 12.19 -7.59 -6.01
N PRO A 191 11.41 -6.58 -6.48
CA PRO A 191 11.70 -5.19 -6.14
C PRO A 191 11.42 -4.94 -4.65
N GLU A 192 12.39 -4.32 -3.95
CA GLU A 192 12.26 -3.87 -2.54
C GLU A 192 11.98 -4.98 -1.51
N TRP A 193 12.36 -6.25 -1.78
CA TRP A 193 12.07 -7.39 -0.90
C TRP A 193 13.02 -7.54 0.29
N LYS A 194 14.20 -6.89 0.26
CA LYS A 194 15.22 -7.05 1.31
C LYS A 194 14.69 -6.78 2.72
N ARG A 195 13.91 -5.69 2.89
CA ARG A 195 13.38 -5.28 4.20
C ARG A 195 12.25 -6.20 4.71
N PRO A 196 11.21 -6.51 3.91
CA PRO A 196 10.19 -7.47 4.31
C PRO A 196 10.73 -8.85 4.66
N ILE A 197 11.67 -9.38 3.87
CA ILE A 197 12.31 -10.68 4.14
C ILE A 197 13.13 -10.60 5.43
N GLY A 198 13.97 -9.57 5.59
CA GLY A 198 14.79 -9.39 6.80
C GLY A 198 13.93 -9.27 8.05
N PHE A 199 12.84 -8.51 8.01
CA PHE A 199 11.87 -8.42 9.11
C PHE A 199 11.22 -9.77 9.42
N THR A 200 10.75 -10.48 8.40
CA THR A 200 10.11 -11.80 8.56
C THR A 200 11.08 -12.83 9.15
N LEU A 201 12.33 -12.82 8.66
CA LEU A 201 13.37 -13.71 9.19
C LEU A 201 13.66 -13.42 10.66
N PHE A 202 13.75 -12.14 11.05
CA PHE A 202 13.91 -11.73 12.43
C PHE A 202 12.75 -12.25 13.32
N VAL A 203 11.50 -12.05 12.88
CA VAL A 203 10.30 -12.53 13.60
C VAL A 203 10.30 -14.06 13.69
N PHE A 204 10.70 -14.76 12.62
CA PHE A 204 10.79 -16.22 12.59
C PHE A 204 11.84 -16.74 13.61
N ILE A 205 13.02 -16.14 13.62
CA ILE A 205 14.09 -16.52 14.56
C ILE A 205 13.62 -16.29 15.99
N MET A 206 12.96 -15.18 16.30
CA MET A 206 12.43 -14.91 17.63
C MET A 206 11.41 -15.96 18.08
N TRP A 207 10.44 -16.30 17.23
CA TRP A 207 9.46 -17.36 17.51
C TRP A 207 10.10 -18.74 17.61
N TYR A 208 11.11 -19.01 16.80
CA TYR A 208 11.80 -20.29 16.78
C TYR A 208 12.62 -20.50 18.06
N LEU A 209 13.38 -19.50 18.50
CA LEU A 209 14.12 -19.53 19.76
C LEU A 209 13.16 -19.66 20.96
N TYR A 210 12.04 -18.95 20.94
CA TYR A 210 11.03 -19.06 21.97
C TYR A 210 10.39 -20.46 22.00
N ALA A 211 10.13 -21.07 20.85
CA ALA A 211 9.63 -22.44 20.76
C ALA A 211 10.64 -23.47 21.32
N ILE A 212 11.93 -23.32 20.98
CA ILE A 212 13.00 -24.16 21.55
C ILE A 212 13.01 -24.01 23.07
N PHE A 213 13.01 -22.80 23.58
CA PHE A 213 13.00 -22.56 25.03
C PHE A 213 11.83 -23.27 25.72
N ILE A 214 10.61 -23.08 25.23
CA ILE A 214 9.40 -23.66 25.85
C ILE A 214 9.39 -25.19 25.77
N TYR A 215 9.80 -25.80 24.63
CA TYR A 215 9.61 -27.24 24.41
C TYR A 215 10.80 -28.08 24.80
N PHE A 216 12.00 -27.57 24.80
CA PHE A 216 13.21 -28.32 25.08
C PHE A 216 13.88 -27.94 26.41
N VAL A 217 13.75 -26.66 26.85
CA VAL A 217 14.35 -26.20 28.11
C VAL A 217 13.36 -26.23 29.26
N GLU A 218 12.19 -25.61 29.10
CA GLU A 218 11.22 -25.50 30.19
C GLU A 218 10.41 -26.81 30.40
N LYS A 219 9.87 -27.39 29.33
CA LYS A 219 8.98 -28.56 29.44
C LYS A 219 9.65 -29.91 29.22
N THR A 220 10.78 -29.94 28.54
CA THR A 220 11.51 -31.18 28.17
C THR A 220 10.65 -32.31 27.60
N SER A 221 9.53 -31.94 26.94
CA SER A 221 8.47 -32.86 26.56
C SER A 221 8.61 -33.38 25.11
N TYR A 222 9.63 -32.93 24.40
CA TYR A 222 9.88 -33.31 23.01
C TYR A 222 11.30 -33.86 22.85
N SER A 223 11.45 -34.93 22.01
CA SER A 223 12.75 -35.39 21.56
C SER A 223 13.27 -34.43 20.44
N TRP A 224 14.59 -34.33 20.33
CA TRP A 224 15.25 -33.48 19.32
C TRP A 224 14.89 -33.86 17.88
N GLU A 225 14.55 -35.11 17.63
CA GLU A 225 14.10 -35.61 16.33
C GLU A 225 12.79 -34.95 15.86
N GLN A 226 11.94 -34.53 16.79
CA GLN A 226 10.67 -33.88 16.48
C GLN A 226 10.81 -32.39 16.09
N ILE A 227 12.03 -31.84 16.10
CA ILE A 227 12.27 -30.42 15.82
C ILE A 227 11.91 -30.05 14.38
N PHE A 228 12.22 -30.91 13.43
CA PHE A 228 12.12 -30.62 11.99
C PHE A 228 10.69 -30.38 11.51
N VAL A 229 9.73 -31.16 11.95
CA VAL A 229 8.34 -31.07 11.48
C VAL A 229 7.43 -30.52 12.56
N LYS A 230 7.35 -31.24 13.69
CA LYS A 230 6.36 -30.94 14.73
C LYS A 230 6.61 -29.62 15.48
N VAL A 231 7.89 -29.32 15.79
CA VAL A 231 8.25 -28.10 16.51
C VAL A 231 8.31 -26.92 15.54
N THR A 232 8.98 -27.09 14.37
CA THR A 232 9.15 -26.02 13.37
C THR A 232 7.82 -25.50 12.80
N ASN A 233 6.80 -26.37 12.69
CA ASN A 233 5.48 -25.95 12.24
C ASN A 233 4.86 -24.84 13.10
N LYS A 234 5.17 -24.79 14.40
CA LYS A 234 4.63 -23.78 15.32
C LYS A 234 5.21 -22.38 15.06
N PRO A 235 6.54 -22.14 15.06
CA PRO A 235 7.09 -20.83 14.71
C PRO A 235 6.72 -20.39 13.29
N LEU A 236 6.53 -21.29 12.34
CA LEU A 236 6.07 -20.95 10.99
C LEU A 236 4.69 -20.30 11.04
N CYS A 237 3.71 -20.93 11.68
CA CYS A 237 2.36 -20.35 11.74
C CYS A 237 2.32 -19.07 12.60
N MET A 238 3.09 -19.01 13.71
CA MET A 238 3.17 -17.81 14.54
C MET A 238 3.78 -16.63 13.78
N THR A 239 4.82 -16.88 12.97
CA THR A 239 5.40 -15.86 12.10
C THR A 239 4.41 -15.43 11.03
N ALA A 240 3.73 -16.38 10.39
CA ALA A 240 2.75 -16.08 9.34
C ALA A 240 1.64 -15.15 9.86
N ILE A 241 1.03 -15.44 11.01
CA ILE A 241 -0.03 -14.61 11.58
C ILE A 241 0.49 -13.26 12.08
N THR A 242 1.70 -13.21 12.63
CA THR A 242 2.35 -11.95 13.06
C THR A 242 2.61 -11.05 11.87
N VAL A 243 3.18 -11.56 10.78
CA VAL A 243 3.48 -10.82 9.56
C VAL A 243 2.19 -10.39 8.86
N LEU A 244 1.15 -11.24 8.88
CA LEU A 244 -0.17 -10.90 8.35
C LEU A 244 -0.80 -9.74 9.14
N ALA A 245 -0.74 -9.75 10.46
CA ALA A 245 -1.18 -8.63 11.29
C ALA A 245 -0.41 -7.36 10.99
N CYS A 246 0.93 -7.44 10.83
CA CYS A 246 1.79 -6.33 10.40
C CYS A 246 1.46 -5.80 9.00
N THR A 247 0.81 -6.59 8.14
CA THR A 247 0.35 -6.13 6.83
C THR A 247 -0.82 -5.15 6.95
N TYR A 248 -1.72 -5.35 7.92
CA TYR A 248 -2.94 -4.54 8.10
C TYR A 248 -2.80 -3.42 9.13
N LEU A 249 -1.99 -3.59 10.16
CA LEU A 249 -1.78 -2.64 11.25
C LEU A 249 -1.43 -1.22 10.78
N PRO A 250 -0.51 -1.00 9.81
CA PRO A 250 -0.09 0.35 9.43
C PRO A 250 -1.21 1.18 8.80
N SER A 251 -2.26 0.53 8.24
CA SER A 251 -3.44 1.25 7.72
C SER A 251 -4.23 1.93 8.83
N SER A 252 -4.41 1.25 9.96
CA SER A 252 -5.10 1.81 11.12
C SER A 252 -4.27 2.91 11.77
N LEU A 253 -2.95 2.70 11.90
CA LEU A 253 -2.02 3.72 12.40
C LEU A 253 -2.02 4.97 11.52
N ALA A 254 -2.01 4.82 10.19
CA ALA A 254 -2.11 5.93 9.25
C ALA A 254 -3.42 6.72 9.42
N THR A 255 -4.53 6.02 9.66
CA THR A 255 -5.83 6.65 9.93
C THR A 255 -5.77 7.47 11.22
N PHE A 256 -5.23 6.94 12.31
CA PHE A 256 -5.06 7.70 13.56
C PHE A 256 -4.14 8.89 13.39
N PHE A 257 -3.07 8.75 12.60
CA PHE A 257 -2.17 9.86 12.28
C PHE A 257 -2.89 10.97 11.51
N GLN A 258 -3.76 10.61 10.54
CA GLN A 258 -4.57 11.58 9.81
C GLN A 258 -5.57 12.30 10.74
N ILE A 259 -6.19 11.57 11.68
CA ILE A 259 -7.09 12.15 12.68
C ILE A 259 -6.35 13.13 13.58
N TYR A 260 -5.19 12.74 14.09
CA TYR A 260 -4.36 13.57 14.97
C TYR A 260 -3.96 14.88 14.30
N ASN A 261 -3.50 14.81 13.07
CA ASN A 261 -3.07 15.99 12.31
C ASN A 261 -4.25 16.80 11.74
N GLY A 262 -5.45 16.23 11.63
CA GLY A 262 -6.62 16.88 11.04
C GLY A 262 -6.43 17.30 9.58
N SER A 263 -5.52 16.66 8.83
CA SER A 263 -5.20 16.99 7.44
C SER A 263 -4.69 15.75 6.67
N LYS A 264 -5.05 15.67 5.38
CA LYS A 264 -4.51 14.65 4.47
C LYS A 264 -3.15 15.03 3.86
N HIS A 265 -2.78 16.31 3.93
CA HIS A 265 -1.60 16.86 3.24
C HIS A 265 -0.30 16.74 4.04
N ILE A 266 -0.38 16.39 5.32
CA ILE A 266 0.81 16.15 6.14
C ILE A 266 1.39 14.79 5.82
N ARG A 267 2.67 14.76 5.44
CA ARG A 267 3.38 13.51 5.15
C ARG A 267 3.49 12.64 6.39
N PHE A 268 3.38 11.34 6.20
CA PHE A 268 3.62 10.38 7.26
C PHE A 268 5.08 10.35 7.70
N PRO A 269 5.36 10.00 8.95
CA PRO A 269 6.72 9.71 9.40
C PRO A 269 7.40 8.69 8.49
N LYS A 270 8.72 8.83 8.27
CA LYS A 270 9.48 7.98 7.35
C LYS A 270 9.30 6.48 7.60
N TRP A 271 9.21 6.05 8.87
CA TRP A 271 9.01 4.65 9.26
C TRP A 271 7.62 4.13 8.85
N LEU A 272 6.56 4.94 9.04
CA LEU A 272 5.19 4.56 8.69
C LEU A 272 5.00 4.51 7.16
N ASP A 273 5.53 5.50 6.44
CA ASP A 273 5.53 5.53 4.98
C ASP A 273 6.21 4.29 4.40
N LEU A 274 7.40 3.95 4.93
CA LEU A 274 8.11 2.75 4.52
C LEU A 274 7.31 1.47 4.79
N TRP A 275 6.68 1.36 5.97
CA TRP A 275 5.87 0.22 6.33
C TRP A 275 4.64 0.07 5.43
N LEU A 276 3.95 1.18 5.13
CA LEU A 276 2.82 1.20 4.20
C LEU A 276 3.21 0.70 2.79
N ARG A 277 4.41 1.02 2.31
CA ARG A 277 4.91 0.56 1.00
C ARG A 277 5.22 -0.93 0.95
N THR A 278 5.68 -1.51 2.04
CA THR A 278 6.09 -2.92 2.11
C THR A 278 4.94 -3.90 2.39
N ARG A 279 3.69 -3.41 2.53
CA ARG A 279 2.52 -4.24 2.87
C ARG A 279 2.27 -5.38 1.88
N LYS A 280 2.43 -5.13 0.58
CA LYS A 280 2.24 -6.15 -0.46
C LYS A 280 3.22 -7.31 -0.28
N GLN A 281 4.49 -6.98 -0.09
CA GLN A 281 5.55 -7.98 0.09
C GLN A 281 5.34 -8.76 1.39
N LEU A 282 5.00 -8.08 2.50
CA LEU A 282 4.68 -8.74 3.77
C LEU A 282 3.50 -9.72 3.63
N GLY A 283 2.43 -9.31 2.94
CA GLY A 283 1.27 -10.18 2.69
C GLY A 283 1.62 -11.42 1.87
N LEU A 284 2.44 -11.28 0.83
CA LEU A 284 2.91 -12.41 0.02
C LEU A 284 3.83 -13.34 0.80
N VAL A 285 4.73 -12.81 1.65
CA VAL A 285 5.57 -13.64 2.52
C VAL A 285 4.71 -14.39 3.55
N ALA A 286 3.72 -13.72 4.15
CA ALA A 286 2.78 -14.38 5.06
C ALA A 286 2.05 -15.54 4.35
N PHE A 287 1.62 -15.35 3.11
CA PHE A 287 1.01 -16.40 2.30
C PHE A 287 1.97 -17.57 2.06
N CYS A 288 3.22 -17.31 1.65
CA CYS A 288 4.22 -18.38 1.46
C CYS A 288 4.47 -19.18 2.74
N LEU A 289 4.60 -18.49 3.89
CA LEU A 289 4.74 -19.16 5.20
C LEU A 289 3.50 -20.01 5.54
N THR A 290 2.31 -19.50 5.22
CA THR A 290 1.06 -20.25 5.44
C THR A 290 0.99 -21.48 4.55
N CYS A 291 1.42 -21.42 3.28
CA CYS A 291 1.52 -22.61 2.42
C CYS A 291 2.43 -23.67 3.02
N ILE A 292 3.61 -23.30 3.50
CA ILE A 292 4.53 -24.23 4.17
C ILE A 292 3.88 -24.80 5.44
N HIS A 293 3.23 -23.96 6.24
CA HIS A 293 2.52 -24.39 7.45
C HIS A 293 1.43 -25.41 7.14
N VAL A 294 0.63 -25.20 6.08
CA VAL A 294 -0.43 -26.13 5.65
C VAL A 294 0.18 -27.49 5.27
N ILE A 295 1.23 -27.49 4.43
CA ILE A 295 1.92 -28.73 4.05
C ILE A 295 2.45 -29.47 5.28
N MET A 296 3.15 -28.77 6.18
CA MET A 296 3.67 -29.34 7.42
C MET A 296 2.55 -29.88 8.32
N SER A 297 1.41 -29.16 8.37
CA SER A 297 0.25 -29.59 9.18
C SER A 297 -0.37 -30.88 8.64
N VAL A 298 -0.48 -31.01 7.32
CA VAL A 298 -0.98 -32.26 6.68
C VAL A 298 -0.05 -33.43 7.00
N LEU A 299 1.26 -33.23 6.96
CA LEU A 299 2.24 -34.28 7.28
C LEU A 299 2.15 -34.77 8.73
N ILE A 300 1.81 -33.89 9.67
CA ILE A 300 1.67 -34.26 11.10
C ILE A 300 0.25 -34.64 11.50
N MET A 301 -0.73 -34.58 10.58
CA MET A 301 -2.13 -34.89 10.84
C MET A 301 -2.35 -36.41 10.92
N SER A 302 -1.94 -36.99 12.04
CA SER A 302 -2.15 -38.40 12.33
C SER A 302 -2.41 -38.58 13.83
N PRO A 303 -3.09 -39.69 14.25
CA PRO A 303 -3.30 -40.03 15.64
C PRO A 303 -2.00 -40.18 16.43
N THR A 304 -0.92 -40.56 15.79
CA THR A 304 0.41 -40.71 16.39
C THR A 304 1.00 -39.37 16.82
N TYR A 305 0.87 -38.34 15.99
CA TYR A 305 1.41 -37.00 16.28
C TYR A 305 0.45 -36.15 17.11
N LEU A 306 -0.86 -36.22 16.84
CA LEU A 306 -1.89 -35.35 17.42
C LEU A 306 -2.92 -36.16 18.22
N LYS A 307 -2.46 -36.97 19.17
CA LYS A 307 -3.32 -37.86 19.99
C LYS A 307 -4.57 -37.16 20.56
N SER A 308 -4.45 -35.91 21.02
CA SER A 308 -5.58 -35.15 21.59
C SER A 308 -6.63 -34.66 20.57
N TRP A 309 -6.40 -34.88 19.27
CA TRP A 309 -7.31 -34.50 18.19
C TRP A 309 -8.18 -35.64 17.71
N TYR A 310 -7.89 -36.86 18.19
CA TYR A 310 -8.58 -38.07 17.78
C TYR A 310 -9.24 -38.72 19.01
N HIS A 311 -10.38 -39.36 18.75
CA HIS A 311 -11.04 -40.15 19.80
C HIS A 311 -10.21 -41.38 20.10
N ASN A 312 -10.09 -41.71 21.42
CA ASN A 312 -9.50 -42.96 21.83
C ASN A 312 -10.50 -44.08 21.56
N THR A 313 -10.05 -45.14 20.92
CA THR A 313 -10.85 -46.35 20.76
C THR A 313 -10.69 -47.18 22.00
N GLU A 314 -11.73 -47.26 22.81
CA GLU A 314 -11.79 -48.22 23.94
C GLU A 314 -12.23 -49.55 23.40
N ILE A 315 -11.39 -50.57 23.54
CA ILE A 315 -11.69 -51.95 23.12
C ILE A 315 -11.85 -52.74 24.39
N ILE A 316 -13.06 -53.25 24.63
CA ILE A 316 -13.34 -54.20 25.72
C ILE A 316 -12.94 -55.58 25.19
N ILE A 317 -11.85 -56.13 25.73
CA ILE A 317 -11.40 -57.48 25.41
C ILE A 317 -12.07 -58.44 26.38
N PRO A 318 -12.89 -59.41 25.89
CA PRO A 318 -13.41 -60.47 26.74
C PRO A 318 -12.27 -61.32 27.34
N GLN A 319 -12.29 -61.61 28.62
CA GLN A 319 -11.22 -62.31 29.34
C GLN A 319 -10.80 -63.69 28.78
N ASN A 320 -11.56 -64.27 27.88
CA ASN A 320 -11.34 -65.62 27.36
C ASN A 320 -10.73 -65.72 25.92
N MET A 321 -10.22 -64.60 25.37
CA MET A 321 -9.60 -64.64 24.06
C MET A 321 -8.08 -64.61 24.12
N THR A 322 -7.45 -65.71 23.75
CA THR A 322 -5.99 -65.91 23.67
C THR A 322 -5.41 -65.76 22.28
N ARG A 323 -6.15 -65.22 21.30
CA ARG A 323 -5.66 -65.03 19.91
C ARG A 323 -5.37 -63.57 19.61
N ASP A 324 -4.33 -63.32 18.78
CA ASP A 324 -4.00 -61.99 18.21
C ASP A 324 -5.19 -61.42 17.44
N LEU A 325 -5.94 -60.55 18.11
CA LEU A 325 -7.07 -59.83 17.52
C LEU A 325 -6.58 -58.60 16.81
N ARG A 326 -6.61 -58.60 15.50
CA ARG A 326 -6.40 -57.40 14.68
C ARG A 326 -7.71 -56.65 14.58
N PHE A 327 -7.84 -55.59 15.34
CA PHE A 327 -8.98 -54.68 15.25
C PHE A 327 -8.75 -53.60 14.18
N PRO A 328 -9.71 -53.29 13.31
CA PRO A 328 -9.61 -52.14 12.42
C PRO A 328 -9.67 -50.89 13.28
N MET A 329 -8.55 -50.20 13.44
CA MET A 329 -8.50 -48.90 14.15
C MET A 329 -9.22 -47.85 13.29
N ARG A 330 -10.49 -47.62 13.57
CA ARG A 330 -11.24 -46.46 13.05
C ARG A 330 -11.06 -45.31 14.02
N THR A 331 -10.11 -44.46 13.73
CA THR A 331 -9.94 -43.21 14.48
C THR A 331 -10.62 -42.08 13.70
N TRP A 332 -11.55 -41.37 14.35
CA TRP A 332 -12.13 -40.14 13.80
C TRP A 332 -11.70 -38.95 14.63
N MET A 333 -11.70 -37.80 13.99
CA MET A 333 -11.25 -36.55 14.61
C MET A 333 -12.23 -36.07 15.67
N THR A 334 -11.74 -35.44 16.72
CA THR A 334 -12.58 -34.76 17.71
C THR A 334 -13.15 -33.50 17.14
N TRP A 335 -14.29 -33.04 17.64
CA TRP A 335 -14.91 -31.77 17.24
C TRP A 335 -13.94 -30.60 17.22
N LYS A 336 -13.03 -30.53 18.18
CA LYS A 336 -11.95 -29.51 18.21
C LYS A 336 -11.05 -29.57 16.99
N GLY A 337 -10.63 -30.79 16.61
CA GLY A 337 -9.78 -31.00 15.44
C GLY A 337 -10.48 -30.58 14.15
N GLU A 338 -11.74 -31.01 13.99
CA GLU A 338 -12.56 -30.67 12.83
C GLU A 338 -12.79 -29.16 12.73
N ALA A 339 -13.18 -28.49 13.81
CA ALA A 339 -13.37 -27.05 13.82
C ALA A 339 -12.09 -26.27 13.50
N ALA A 340 -10.94 -26.71 14.06
CA ALA A 340 -9.65 -26.09 13.75
C ALA A 340 -9.31 -26.24 12.26
N CYS A 341 -9.48 -27.42 11.67
CA CYS A 341 -9.23 -27.67 10.25
C CYS A 341 -10.16 -26.82 9.39
N LEU A 342 -11.47 -26.80 9.67
CA LEU A 342 -12.45 -26.03 8.89
C LEU A 342 -12.11 -24.54 8.84
N VAL A 343 -11.90 -23.92 10.01
CA VAL A 343 -11.57 -22.49 10.10
C VAL A 343 -10.23 -22.20 9.43
N GLY A 344 -9.25 -23.12 9.57
CA GLY A 344 -7.95 -23.00 8.91
C GLY A 344 -8.05 -23.05 7.38
N ILE A 345 -8.85 -23.95 6.84
CA ILE A 345 -9.10 -24.07 5.39
C ILE A 345 -9.78 -22.81 4.86
N MET A 346 -10.81 -22.28 5.55
CA MET A 346 -11.47 -21.05 5.15
C MET A 346 -10.50 -19.86 5.13
N ALA A 347 -9.65 -19.74 6.15
CA ALA A 347 -8.61 -18.71 6.19
C ALA A 347 -7.61 -18.86 5.03
N PHE A 348 -7.18 -20.08 4.74
CA PHE A 348 -6.23 -20.37 3.67
C PHE A 348 -6.80 -20.07 2.28
N VAL A 349 -8.04 -20.47 2.00
CA VAL A 349 -8.73 -20.12 0.74
C VAL A 349 -8.81 -18.60 0.57
N GLY A 350 -9.17 -17.87 1.62
CA GLY A 350 -9.15 -16.41 1.61
C GLY A 350 -7.75 -15.84 1.32
N MET A 351 -6.70 -16.43 1.90
CA MET A 351 -5.30 -16.05 1.62
C MET A 351 -4.92 -16.30 0.16
N CYS A 352 -5.38 -17.40 -0.45
CA CYS A 352 -5.16 -17.67 -1.88
C CYS A 352 -5.78 -16.57 -2.75
N VAL A 353 -7.01 -16.15 -2.46
CA VAL A 353 -7.69 -15.06 -3.20
C VAL A 353 -6.90 -13.75 -3.06
N LEU A 354 -6.44 -13.41 -1.85
CA LEU A 354 -5.62 -12.23 -1.61
C LEU A 354 -4.28 -12.27 -2.37
N ALA A 355 -3.63 -13.42 -2.40
CA ALA A 355 -2.38 -13.61 -3.11
C ALA A 355 -2.58 -13.50 -4.64
N LEU A 356 -3.60 -14.15 -5.19
CA LEU A 356 -3.93 -14.08 -6.62
C LEU A 356 -4.24 -12.64 -7.07
N THR A 357 -5.05 -11.90 -6.32
CA THR A 357 -5.37 -10.50 -6.63
C THR A 357 -4.20 -9.54 -6.40
N SER A 358 -3.13 -9.98 -5.74
CA SER A 358 -1.88 -9.24 -5.60
C SER A 358 -0.96 -9.40 -6.82
N ILE A 359 -1.22 -10.37 -7.70
CA ILE A 359 -0.50 -10.55 -8.96
C ILE A 359 -0.94 -9.43 -9.91
N ARG A 360 0.02 -8.78 -10.55
CA ARG A 360 -0.24 -7.61 -11.40
C ARG A 360 -1.21 -7.89 -12.54
N SER A 361 -1.06 -9.04 -13.21
CA SER A 361 -1.95 -9.44 -14.31
C SER A 361 -3.41 -9.60 -13.90
N VAL A 362 -3.66 -10.06 -12.69
CA VAL A 362 -5.02 -10.20 -12.14
C VAL A 362 -5.53 -8.86 -11.61
N GLY A 363 -4.68 -8.12 -10.90
CA GLY A 363 -5.02 -6.80 -10.35
C GLY A 363 -5.40 -5.78 -11.41
N ASP A 364 -4.76 -5.82 -12.58
CA ASP A 364 -5.04 -4.89 -13.69
C ASP A 364 -6.42 -5.13 -14.35
N HIS A 365 -7.08 -6.27 -14.11
CA HIS A 365 -8.44 -6.57 -14.57
C HIS A 365 -9.53 -6.17 -13.56
N LEU A 366 -9.15 -5.87 -12.32
CA LEU A 366 -10.09 -5.46 -11.27
C LEU A 366 -10.22 -3.94 -11.25
N ASN A 367 -11.44 -3.44 -11.07
CA ASN A 367 -11.61 -2.03 -10.79
C ASN A 367 -11.16 -1.69 -9.36
N TRP A 368 -10.95 -0.39 -9.06
CA TRP A 368 -10.47 0.06 -7.75
C TRP A 368 -11.37 -0.39 -6.59
N ARG A 369 -12.70 -0.36 -6.76
CA ARG A 369 -13.66 -0.75 -5.72
C ARG A 369 -13.56 -2.24 -5.39
N GLU A 370 -13.52 -3.10 -6.41
CA GLU A 370 -13.36 -4.55 -6.27
C GLU A 370 -12.03 -4.90 -5.62
N TRP A 371 -10.94 -4.34 -6.14
CA TRP A 371 -9.61 -4.57 -5.58
C TRP A 371 -9.54 -4.13 -4.10
N ARG A 372 -10.08 -2.95 -3.78
CA ARG A 372 -10.11 -2.44 -2.41
C ARG A 372 -10.97 -3.30 -1.49
N PHE A 373 -12.11 -3.80 -1.99
CA PHE A 373 -12.96 -4.72 -1.24
C PHE A 373 -12.18 -5.98 -0.86
N ILE A 374 -11.55 -6.64 -1.83
CA ILE A 374 -10.78 -7.86 -1.63
C ILE A 374 -9.60 -7.60 -0.69
N GLN A 375 -8.73 -6.67 -1.03
CA GLN A 375 -7.50 -6.44 -0.26
C GLN A 375 -7.75 -5.87 1.15
N SER A 376 -8.83 -5.13 1.36
CA SER A 376 -9.11 -4.54 2.67
C SER A 376 -10.15 -5.33 3.45
N LYS A 377 -11.38 -5.52 2.93
CA LYS A 377 -12.44 -6.18 3.72
C LYS A 377 -12.18 -7.68 3.87
N LEU A 378 -11.99 -8.39 2.75
CA LEU A 378 -11.65 -9.82 2.80
C LEU A 378 -10.32 -10.04 3.56
N GLY A 379 -9.33 -9.16 3.40
CA GLY A 379 -8.07 -9.27 4.12
C GLY A 379 -8.21 -9.23 5.64
N HIS A 380 -9.05 -8.34 6.19
CA HIS A 380 -9.31 -8.33 7.64
C HIS A 380 -10.16 -9.54 8.08
N THR A 381 -11.08 -10.03 7.22
CA THR A 381 -11.82 -11.27 7.47
C THR A 381 -10.88 -12.47 7.56
N VAL A 382 -9.90 -12.56 6.67
CA VAL A 382 -8.87 -13.61 6.68
C VAL A 382 -8.03 -13.53 7.96
N LEU A 383 -7.62 -12.33 8.39
CA LEU A 383 -6.91 -12.16 9.65
C LEU A 383 -7.77 -12.59 10.85
N PHE A 384 -9.07 -12.28 10.84
CA PHE A 384 -10.02 -12.72 11.87
C PHE A 384 -10.16 -14.25 11.88
N LEU A 385 -10.35 -14.89 10.73
CA LEU A 385 -10.43 -16.35 10.64
C LEU A 385 -9.13 -17.02 11.10
N SER A 386 -7.96 -16.46 10.74
CA SER A 386 -6.66 -16.96 11.21
C SER A 386 -6.55 -16.86 12.73
N LEU A 387 -7.03 -15.76 13.32
CA LEU A 387 -7.10 -15.60 14.77
C LEU A 387 -8.06 -16.63 15.41
N CYS A 388 -9.24 -16.85 14.84
CA CYS A 388 -10.19 -17.87 15.31
C CYS A 388 -9.56 -19.27 15.29
N HIS A 389 -8.83 -19.60 14.21
CA HIS A 389 -8.08 -20.85 14.11
C HIS A 389 -7.10 -21.02 15.28
N VAL A 390 -6.31 -19.99 15.61
CA VAL A 390 -5.37 -20.02 16.74
C VAL A 390 -6.10 -20.15 18.08
N ILE A 391 -7.25 -19.47 18.25
CA ILE A 391 -8.05 -19.54 19.48
C ILE A 391 -8.63 -20.94 19.66
N VAL A 392 -9.23 -21.54 18.63
CA VAL A 392 -9.77 -22.91 18.70
C VAL A 392 -8.69 -23.91 19.10
N MET A 393 -7.47 -23.70 18.59
CA MET A 393 -6.31 -24.53 18.95
C MET A 393 -5.85 -24.32 20.41
N GLY A 394 -5.82 -23.07 20.86
CA GLY A 394 -5.21 -22.68 22.14
C GLY A 394 -6.14 -22.70 23.33
N ALA A 395 -7.41 -22.31 23.17
CA ALA A 395 -8.37 -22.08 24.25
C ALA A 395 -8.51 -23.24 25.25
N PRO A 396 -8.61 -24.53 24.81
CA PRO A 396 -8.70 -25.61 25.78
C PRO A 396 -7.48 -25.74 26.70
N GLY A 397 -6.30 -25.39 26.22
CA GLY A 397 -5.09 -25.33 27.02
C GLY A 397 -5.08 -24.13 27.98
N TRP A 398 -5.57 -23.00 27.52
CA TRP A 398 -5.63 -21.75 28.31
C TRP A 398 -6.56 -21.90 29.50
N ILE A 399 -7.73 -22.54 29.32
CA ILE A 399 -8.71 -22.77 30.39
C ILE A 399 -8.15 -23.73 31.44
N LYS A 400 -7.41 -24.79 31.01
CA LYS A 400 -6.88 -25.80 31.93
C LYS A 400 -5.65 -25.37 32.73
N ASN A 401 -4.82 -24.49 32.19
CA ASN A 401 -3.46 -24.28 32.69
C ASN A 401 -3.29 -23.10 33.70
N GLY A 402 -4.34 -22.37 34.03
CA GLY A 402 -4.26 -21.18 34.87
C GLY A 402 -3.54 -19.99 34.22
N HIS A 403 -3.64 -18.81 34.80
CA HIS A 403 -3.25 -17.53 34.19
C HIS A 403 -1.76 -17.47 33.81
N MET A 404 -0.84 -17.83 34.68
CA MET A 404 0.61 -17.70 34.45
C MET A 404 1.11 -18.59 33.32
N LYS A 405 0.61 -19.83 33.21
CA LYS A 405 0.99 -20.75 32.13
C LYS A 405 0.34 -20.35 30.80
N THR A 406 -0.85 -19.76 30.85
CA THR A 406 -1.53 -19.24 29.66
C THR A 406 -0.78 -18.05 29.08
N MET A 407 -0.33 -17.11 29.91
CA MET A 407 0.45 -15.93 29.48
C MET A 407 1.76 -16.31 28.74
N ARG A 408 2.37 -17.45 29.10
CA ARG A 408 3.57 -18.00 28.45
C ARG A 408 3.24 -18.89 27.25
N SER A 409 1.98 -19.15 26.97
CA SER A 409 1.60 -19.99 25.83
C SER A 409 1.94 -19.31 24.51
N ILE A 410 2.61 -20.03 23.60
CA ILE A 410 2.96 -19.55 22.27
C ILE A 410 1.70 -19.08 21.49
N THR A 411 0.62 -19.85 21.58
CA THR A 411 -0.66 -19.53 20.91
C THR A 411 -1.30 -18.27 21.48
N PHE A 412 -1.21 -18.02 22.79
CA PHE A 412 -1.72 -16.81 23.40
C PHE A 412 -0.91 -15.58 22.98
N LEU A 413 0.41 -15.64 23.10
CA LEU A 413 1.29 -14.53 22.73
C LEU A 413 1.14 -14.16 21.26
N SER A 414 1.03 -15.14 20.35
CA SER A 414 0.86 -14.88 18.92
C SER A 414 -0.49 -14.28 18.55
N SER A 415 -1.52 -14.42 19.40
CA SER A 415 -2.85 -13.84 19.17
C SER A 415 -2.93 -12.35 19.54
N ILE A 416 -2.03 -11.83 20.37
CA ILE A 416 -2.07 -10.45 20.87
C ILE A 416 -2.05 -9.43 19.73
N LEU A 417 -1.07 -9.52 18.83
CA LEU A 417 -0.92 -8.55 17.74
C LEU A 417 -2.09 -8.57 16.74
N PRO A 418 -2.60 -9.73 16.29
CA PRO A 418 -3.84 -9.82 15.50
C PRO A 418 -5.05 -9.19 16.21
N ILE A 419 -5.23 -9.45 17.51
CA ILE A 419 -6.32 -8.85 18.30
C ILE A 419 -6.21 -7.33 18.31
N ILE A 420 -5.03 -6.78 18.61
CA ILE A 420 -4.79 -5.33 18.59
C ILE A 420 -5.10 -4.76 17.19
N THR A 421 -4.64 -5.42 16.12
CA THR A 421 -4.87 -4.97 14.74
C THR A 421 -6.35 -4.91 14.39
N LEU A 422 -7.12 -5.94 14.77
CA LEU A 422 -8.57 -6.01 14.52
C LEU A 422 -9.33 -4.99 15.36
N LEU A 423 -8.99 -4.83 16.64
CA LEU A 423 -9.59 -3.82 17.52
C LEU A 423 -9.38 -2.40 16.98
N LEU A 424 -8.15 -2.06 16.60
CA LEU A 424 -7.85 -0.76 15.99
C LEU A 424 -8.64 -0.55 14.69
N LYS A 425 -8.83 -1.61 13.91
CA LYS A 425 -9.65 -1.55 12.70
C LYS A 425 -11.13 -1.33 13.02
N ILE A 426 -11.68 -2.02 14.02
CA ILE A 426 -13.06 -1.84 14.47
C ILE A 426 -13.27 -0.38 14.93
N VAL A 427 -12.35 0.15 15.72
CA VAL A 427 -12.39 1.56 16.16
C VAL A 427 -12.41 2.51 14.94
N CYS A 428 -11.55 2.28 13.94
CA CYS A 428 -11.56 3.09 12.70
C CYS A 428 -12.87 2.97 11.90
N CYS A 429 -13.62 1.89 12.05
CA CYS A 429 -14.90 1.66 11.35
C CYS A 429 -16.11 2.25 12.10
N LEU A 430 -15.96 2.72 13.35
CA LEU A 430 -17.05 3.37 14.08
C LEU A 430 -17.60 4.56 13.28
N PRO A 431 -18.93 4.74 13.20
CA PRO A 431 -19.55 5.74 12.33
C PRO A 431 -19.00 7.15 12.54
N MET A 432 -18.79 7.55 13.80
CA MET A 432 -18.24 8.87 14.14
C MET A 432 -16.82 9.06 13.60
N ILE A 433 -15.94 8.08 13.82
CA ILE A 433 -14.54 8.13 13.39
C ILE A 433 -14.45 8.04 11.86
N ASN A 434 -15.22 7.14 11.26
CA ASN A 434 -15.23 6.97 9.82
C ASN A 434 -15.75 8.22 9.08
N CYS A 435 -16.81 8.87 9.61
CA CYS A 435 -17.31 10.13 9.06
C CYS A 435 -16.25 11.24 9.14
N TYR A 436 -15.57 11.37 10.29
CA TYR A 436 -14.51 12.38 10.48
C TYR A 436 -13.32 12.13 9.54
N VAL A 437 -12.87 10.89 9.43
CA VAL A 437 -11.78 10.49 8.52
C VAL A 437 -12.16 10.73 7.06
N SER A 438 -13.40 10.44 6.68
CA SER A 438 -13.89 10.68 5.32
C SER A 438 -13.86 12.17 4.98
N LYS A 439 -14.27 13.05 5.90
CA LYS A 439 -14.16 14.51 5.71
C LYS A 439 -12.71 14.96 5.50
N ILE A 440 -11.76 14.44 6.31
CA ILE A 440 -10.32 14.75 6.13
C ILE A 440 -9.83 14.29 4.76
N ARG A 441 -10.21 13.08 4.33
CA ARG A 441 -9.80 12.51 3.03
C ARG A 441 -10.40 13.25 1.85
N LEU A 442 -11.58 13.82 1.99
CA LEU A 442 -12.21 14.71 1.01
C LEU A 442 -11.59 16.13 0.96
N GLY A 443 -10.63 16.43 1.85
CA GLY A 443 -9.89 17.70 1.82
C GLY A 443 -10.21 18.65 2.96
N TRP A 444 -11.15 18.30 3.85
CA TRP A 444 -11.37 19.12 5.04
C TRP A 444 -10.13 19.13 5.93
N GLN A 445 -9.76 20.31 6.40
CA GLN A 445 -8.63 20.52 7.29
C GLN A 445 -9.11 21.12 8.60
N ARG A 446 -8.58 20.61 9.70
CA ARG A 446 -8.79 21.22 11.01
C ARG A 446 -8.10 22.60 11.01
N ARG A 447 -8.87 23.68 11.20
CA ARG A 447 -8.26 25.00 11.43
C ARG A 447 -7.33 24.88 12.65
N ARG A 448 -6.05 24.95 12.43
CA ARG A 448 -5.10 25.16 13.52
C ARG A 448 -5.41 26.55 14.05
N SER A 449 -5.63 26.70 15.36
CA SER A 449 -5.68 28.02 15.99
C SER A 449 -4.47 28.82 15.49
N PRO A 450 -4.63 30.10 15.11
CA PRO A 450 -3.48 30.90 14.73
C PRO A 450 -2.45 30.75 15.84
N CYS A 451 -1.20 30.44 15.45
CA CYS A 451 -0.10 30.34 16.39
C CYS A 451 -0.20 31.50 17.38
N LYS A 452 -0.11 31.20 18.68
CA LYS A 452 0.16 32.25 19.67
C LYS A 452 1.43 32.95 19.21
N ALA A 453 1.29 34.10 18.57
CA ALA A 453 2.44 34.90 18.20
C ALA A 453 3.16 35.24 19.52
N LYS A 454 4.41 34.80 19.65
CA LYS A 454 5.27 35.31 20.73
C LYS A 454 5.52 36.76 20.38
N CYS A 455 4.77 37.67 20.98
CA CYS A 455 5.07 39.08 20.94
C CYS A 455 6.24 39.32 21.90
N SER A 456 7.43 39.57 21.38
CA SER A 456 8.54 40.12 22.16
C SER A 456 8.56 41.62 21.90
N GLY A 457 8.22 42.39 22.91
CA GLY A 457 8.33 43.85 22.87
C GLY A 457 9.75 44.30 23.21
N PHE A 458 10.38 45.01 22.33
CA PHE A 458 11.54 45.86 22.61
C PHE A 458 11.22 47.26 22.05
N ASP A 459 11.32 48.29 22.90
CA ASP A 459 11.15 49.71 22.57
C ASP A 459 9.85 50.09 21.81
N GLY A 460 8.68 49.84 22.42
CA GLY A 460 7.44 50.49 22.00
C GLY A 460 6.87 50.09 20.63
N LYS A 461 7.51 49.19 19.89
CA LYS A 461 7.02 48.62 18.65
C LYS A 461 6.81 47.11 18.78
N VAL A 462 5.55 46.68 18.61
CA VAL A 462 5.20 45.25 18.63
C VAL A 462 5.52 44.65 17.26
N LEU A 463 6.56 43.85 17.16
CA LEU A 463 6.91 43.08 15.96
C LEU A 463 6.16 41.75 15.98
N CYS A 464 5.12 41.59 15.17
CA CYS A 464 4.46 40.30 14.95
C CYS A 464 5.14 39.54 13.81
N THR A 465 6.00 38.60 14.13
CA THR A 465 6.52 37.64 13.13
C THR A 465 5.44 36.62 12.78
N LYS A 466 4.82 36.77 11.63
CA LYS A 466 3.87 35.84 11.05
C LYS A 466 4.69 34.77 10.32
N TYR A 467 4.88 33.60 10.93
CA TYR A 467 5.33 32.44 10.17
C TYR A 467 4.21 32.03 9.21
N ASN A 468 4.27 32.50 7.99
CA ASN A 468 3.52 31.93 6.88
C ASN A 468 4.10 30.54 6.63
N ILE A 469 3.46 29.50 7.19
CA ILE A 469 3.62 28.16 6.64
C ILE A 469 2.85 28.19 5.32
N LEU A 470 3.52 28.59 4.26
CA LEU A 470 3.13 28.25 2.91
C LEU A 470 2.87 26.74 2.86
N PRO A 471 1.83 26.27 2.18
CA PRO A 471 1.72 24.86 1.88
C PRO A 471 3.02 24.49 1.16
N SER A 472 3.86 23.68 1.82
CA SER A 472 5.19 23.36 1.31
C SER A 472 5.06 22.55 0.04
N SER A 473 5.17 23.20 -1.10
CA SER A 473 5.40 22.58 -2.39
C SER A 473 6.87 22.15 -2.59
N ASN A 474 7.75 22.40 -1.64
CA ASN A 474 9.16 22.09 -1.82
C ASN A 474 9.76 21.42 -0.57
N GLY A 475 10.12 20.14 -0.73
CA GLY A 475 10.99 19.42 0.18
C GLY A 475 12.46 19.77 -0.09
N LEU A 476 12.94 20.83 0.55
CA LEU A 476 14.35 21.15 0.74
C LEU A 476 14.39 22.06 1.96
N ALA A 477 14.63 21.47 3.09
CA ALA A 477 14.97 22.20 4.29
C ALA A 477 16.04 21.40 5.01
N ASP A 478 17.27 21.65 4.59
CA ASP A 478 18.50 21.63 5.35
C ASP A 478 19.50 22.42 4.54
N GLU A 479 19.27 23.74 4.45
CA GLU A 479 20.30 24.71 4.15
C GLU A 479 20.08 25.92 5.05
N LYS A 480 21.16 26.36 5.64
CA LYS A 480 21.29 27.45 6.59
C LYS A 480 20.51 28.68 6.13
N LEU A 481 19.67 29.22 7.02
CA LEU A 481 19.14 30.57 6.88
C LEU A 481 20.33 31.55 6.88
N ASP A 482 20.57 32.15 5.73
CA ASP A 482 21.32 33.39 5.65
C ASP A 482 20.45 34.54 6.21
N ASP A 483 20.98 35.24 7.20
CA ASP A 483 20.41 36.44 7.79
C ASP A 483 20.46 37.60 6.77
N GLY A 484 19.38 37.79 6.02
CA GLY A 484 19.32 38.94 5.11
C GLY A 484 18.06 38.97 4.25
N LEU A 485 16.97 39.41 4.81
CA LEU A 485 15.97 40.32 4.25
C LEU A 485 14.76 40.37 5.19
N ILE A 486 14.82 41.31 6.13
CA ILE A 486 13.65 41.69 6.92
C ILE A 486 13.00 42.87 6.17
N GLU A 487 11.99 42.60 5.34
CA GLU A 487 11.08 43.65 4.88
C GLU A 487 10.10 43.96 6.00
N SER A 488 10.20 45.14 6.54
CA SER A 488 9.25 45.73 7.50
C SER A 488 7.97 46.11 6.77
N ILE A 489 6.91 45.32 6.96
CA ILE A 489 5.56 45.69 6.51
C ILE A 489 4.83 46.35 7.69
N GLU A 490 4.54 47.65 7.59
CA GLU A 490 3.63 48.34 8.50
C GLU A 490 2.19 47.86 8.32
N PHE A 491 1.63 47.23 9.34
CA PHE A 491 0.21 46.85 9.36
C PHE A 491 -0.58 47.83 10.21
N ALA A 492 -1.39 48.66 9.56
CA ALA A 492 -2.31 49.60 10.20
C ALA A 492 -3.57 48.96 10.82
N ASN A 493 -3.83 47.64 10.65
CA ASN A 493 -5.00 46.98 11.22
C ASN A 493 -4.66 45.53 11.64
N CYS A 494 -4.23 45.36 12.87
CA CYS A 494 -4.09 44.05 13.49
C CYS A 494 -5.32 43.75 14.37
N PRO A 495 -6.09 42.69 14.16
CA PRO A 495 -7.27 42.38 14.98
C PRO A 495 -6.98 42.10 16.46
N CYS A 496 -5.73 42.01 16.85
CA CYS A 496 -5.31 41.79 18.23
C CYS A 496 -5.26 43.08 19.10
N ALA A 497 -5.45 44.25 18.51
CA ALA A 497 -5.43 45.49 19.25
C ALA A 497 -6.75 45.82 20.00
N ALA A 498 -7.81 45.02 19.81
CA ALA A 498 -9.14 45.26 20.35
C ALA A 498 -9.54 44.37 21.53
N THR A 499 -8.68 43.48 22.00
CA THR A 499 -8.97 42.67 23.20
C THR A 499 -7.83 42.77 24.19
N ASN A 500 -8.14 43.44 25.32
CA ASN A 500 -7.29 43.52 26.51
C ASN A 500 -6.74 42.12 26.86
N CYS A 501 -5.42 41.97 26.80
CA CYS A 501 -4.73 40.87 27.44
C CYS A 501 -4.58 41.21 28.92
N ALA A 502 -5.44 40.66 29.77
CA ALA A 502 -5.19 40.43 31.19
C ALA A 502 -4.75 38.95 31.36
#